data_e97f10b51fe2a3a4782942a32f16028d
#
_entry.id   e97f10b51fe2a3a4782942a32f16028d
#
_cell.length_a   1.000
_cell.length_b   1.000
_cell.length_c   1.000
_cell.angle_alpha   90.00
_cell.angle_beta   90.00
_cell.angle_gamma   90.00
#
_symmetry.space_group_name_H-M   'P 1'
#
loop_
_entity.id
_entity.type
_entity.pdbx_description
1 polymer ?
#
loop_
_entity_poly.entity_id
_entity_poly.type
_entity_poly.pdbx_seq_one_letter_code
_entity_poly.pdbx_strand_id
1 'polypeptide(L)'
;MSSQPPSTIELEFAERYDREHAQVCREVRPEGVLRRLAMWREQSLIRRALKVAGEPGLVLDLACGAGRFWPLLAEHGNRVILAADPSQGMLDHARTHHSMGLLARVTLFKSSVFTIDMPENAVDCIFCMQLFHHVRDSEHRLAILRELHRVSRDTLILSLFIKPSQNPQRIWVTKDAIEAQFSQAGFSVLKQYDVLPGHTAGSIFVLRKGS
;
A
#
# COMPACT_ATOMS: atom_id res chain seq x y z
N MET A 1 -2.77 24.30 -12.55
CA MET A 1 -3.10 22.89 -12.80
C MET A 1 -4.49 22.68 -12.22
N SER A 2 -5.46 22.40 -13.07
CA SER A 2 -6.88 22.32 -12.67
C SER A 2 -7.13 20.95 -12.05
N SER A 3 -7.16 20.86 -10.73
CA SER A 3 -7.63 19.66 -10.05
C SER A 3 -9.14 19.56 -10.27
N GLN A 4 -9.59 18.53 -10.98
CA GLN A 4 -11.01 18.19 -11.02
C GLN A 4 -11.50 17.95 -9.59
N PRO A 5 -12.73 18.37 -9.25
CA PRO A 5 -13.28 18.07 -7.95
C PRO A 5 -13.35 16.54 -7.75
N PRO A 6 -13.07 16.04 -6.52
CA PRO A 6 -13.08 14.61 -6.24
C PRO A 6 -14.47 14.03 -6.53
N SER A 7 -14.49 12.84 -7.11
CA SER A 7 -15.74 12.12 -7.39
C SER A 7 -16.44 11.76 -6.07
N THR A 8 -17.75 11.54 -6.11
CA THR A 8 -18.53 11.09 -4.94
C THR A 8 -17.93 9.83 -4.31
N ILE A 9 -17.41 8.93 -5.14
CA ILE A 9 -16.75 7.68 -4.74
C ILE A 9 -15.47 7.95 -3.94
N GLU A 10 -14.67 8.91 -4.39
CA GLU A 10 -13.43 9.30 -3.71
C GLU A 10 -13.72 9.91 -2.33
N LEU A 11 -14.77 10.73 -2.23
CA LEU A 11 -15.18 11.32 -0.96
C LEU A 11 -15.67 10.27 0.04
N GLU A 12 -16.55 9.38 -0.38
CA GLU A 12 -17.06 8.28 0.46
C GLU A 12 -15.94 7.33 0.91
N PHE A 13 -15.00 7.03 0.02
CA PHE A 13 -13.83 6.22 0.36
C PHE A 13 -12.95 6.94 1.38
N ALA A 14 -12.62 8.21 1.16
CA ALA A 14 -11.78 9.00 2.06
C ALA A 14 -12.39 9.11 3.46
N GLU A 15 -13.69 9.40 3.58
CA GLU A 15 -14.38 9.50 4.88
C GLU A 15 -14.42 8.16 5.63
N ARG A 16 -14.62 7.06 4.93
CA ARG A 16 -14.59 5.72 5.52
C ARG A 16 -13.18 5.35 5.96
N TYR A 17 -12.19 5.61 5.10
CA TYR A 17 -10.79 5.37 5.37
C TYR A 17 -10.32 6.14 6.60
N ASP A 18 -10.64 7.43 6.71
CA ASP A 18 -10.32 8.26 7.88
C ASP A 18 -10.93 7.71 9.17
N ARG A 19 -12.20 7.28 9.14
CA ARG A 19 -12.87 6.69 10.31
C ARG A 19 -12.23 5.40 10.78
N GLU A 20 -11.91 4.49 9.84
CA GLU A 20 -11.29 3.20 10.14
C GLU A 20 -9.85 3.38 10.67
N HIS A 21 -9.08 4.30 10.10
CA HIS A 21 -7.71 4.58 10.54
C HIS A 21 -7.66 5.32 11.88
N ALA A 22 -8.57 6.23 12.15
CA ALA A 22 -8.69 6.88 13.46
C ALA A 22 -8.95 5.88 14.60
N GLN A 23 -9.66 4.78 14.33
CA GLN A 23 -9.84 3.68 15.29
C GLN A 23 -8.56 2.87 15.48
N VAL A 24 -7.85 2.54 14.39
CA VAL A 24 -6.60 1.76 14.45
C VAL A 24 -5.50 2.50 15.22
N CYS A 25 -5.42 3.82 15.11
CA CYS A 25 -4.46 4.64 15.86
C CYS A 25 -4.77 4.73 17.36
N ARG A 26 -6.05 4.59 17.75
CA ARG A 26 -6.47 4.62 19.15
C ARG A 26 -6.36 3.28 19.88
N GLU A 27 -6.36 2.19 19.14
CA GLU A 27 -6.21 0.86 19.72
C GLU A 27 -4.74 0.58 20.06
N VAL A 28 -4.37 0.74 21.33
CA VAL A 28 -3.13 0.15 21.89
C VAL A 28 -3.30 -1.35 21.88
N ARG A 29 -2.88 -2.01 20.81
CA ARG A 29 -2.95 -3.46 20.69
C ARG A 29 -1.88 -4.09 21.57
N PRO A 30 -2.23 -5.07 22.44
CA PRO A 30 -1.28 -5.71 23.34
C PRO A 30 -0.11 -6.32 22.55
N GLU A 31 1.12 -6.05 22.98
CA GLU A 31 2.34 -6.59 22.40
C GLU A 31 2.52 -8.05 22.86
N GLY A 32 2.10 -9.00 22.01
CA GLY A 32 2.40 -10.42 22.23
C GLY A 32 3.59 -10.89 21.38
N VAL A 33 4.29 -11.93 21.84
CA VAL A 33 5.43 -12.56 21.10
C VAL A 33 5.02 -12.98 19.70
N LEU A 34 3.82 -13.54 19.53
CA LEU A 34 3.28 -13.95 18.23
C LEU A 34 3.12 -12.75 17.27
N ARG A 35 2.71 -11.59 17.76
CA ARG A 35 2.60 -10.38 16.95
C ARG A 35 3.97 -9.87 16.49
N ARG A 36 4.96 -9.86 17.39
CA ARG A 36 6.35 -9.48 17.04
C ARG A 36 6.92 -10.41 15.97
N LEU A 37 6.67 -11.71 16.08
CA LEU A 37 7.10 -12.70 15.09
C LEU A 37 6.40 -12.48 13.73
N ALA A 38 5.10 -12.22 13.73
CA ALA A 38 4.34 -11.91 12.51
C ALA A 38 4.86 -10.62 11.82
N MET A 39 5.13 -9.58 12.61
CA MET A 39 5.71 -8.33 12.10
C MET A 39 7.11 -8.53 11.52
N TRP A 40 7.96 -9.27 12.22
CA TRP A 40 9.31 -9.62 11.72
C TRP A 40 9.23 -10.39 10.40
N ARG A 41 8.32 -11.37 10.32
CA ARG A 41 8.10 -12.14 9.09
C ARG A 41 7.60 -11.25 7.96
N GLU A 42 6.60 -10.40 8.19
CA GLU A 42 6.09 -9.44 7.20
C GLU A 42 7.21 -8.56 6.66
N GLN A 43 8.03 -7.97 7.54
CA GLN A 43 9.17 -7.15 7.13
C GLN A 43 10.20 -7.94 6.32
N SER A 44 10.48 -9.20 6.71
CA SER A 44 11.39 -10.08 5.96
C SER A 44 10.86 -10.36 4.55
N LEU A 45 9.55 -10.56 4.40
CA LEU A 45 8.91 -10.78 3.09
C LEU A 45 8.91 -9.51 2.24
N ILE A 46 8.71 -8.33 2.85
CA ILE A 46 8.79 -7.04 2.15
C ILE A 46 10.22 -6.82 1.61
N ARG A 47 11.27 -7.10 2.39
CA ARG A 47 12.66 -7.03 1.87
C ARG A 47 12.88 -7.94 0.67
N ARG A 48 12.31 -9.15 0.69
CA ARG A 48 12.36 -10.06 -0.46
C ARG A 48 11.56 -9.52 -1.64
N ALA A 49 10.40 -8.92 -1.40
CA ALA A 49 9.59 -8.30 -2.43
C ALA A 49 10.32 -7.14 -3.11
N LEU A 50 10.99 -6.28 -2.35
CA LEU A 50 11.83 -5.21 -2.87
C LEU A 50 12.98 -5.73 -3.74
N LYS A 51 13.62 -6.85 -3.35
CA LYS A 51 14.65 -7.52 -4.17
C LYS A 51 14.08 -8.05 -5.48
N VAL A 52 12.91 -8.67 -5.46
CA VAL A 52 12.22 -9.15 -6.68
C VAL A 52 11.82 -8.00 -7.59
N ALA A 53 11.46 -6.85 -7.00
CA ALA A 53 11.18 -5.61 -7.74
C ALA A 53 12.45 -4.89 -8.25
N GLY A 54 13.65 -5.46 -8.07
CA GLY A 54 14.91 -4.90 -8.57
C GLY A 54 15.52 -3.80 -7.68
N GLU A 55 15.18 -3.76 -6.39
CA GLU A 55 15.63 -2.74 -5.43
C GLU A 55 15.38 -1.29 -5.95
N PRO A 56 14.13 -0.91 -6.19
CA PRO A 56 13.79 0.35 -6.84
C PRO A 56 14.38 1.56 -6.12
N GLY A 57 14.90 2.53 -6.90
CA GLY A 57 15.53 3.74 -6.39
C GLY A 57 14.53 4.82 -5.97
N LEU A 58 13.42 4.95 -6.70
CA LEU A 58 12.34 5.91 -6.43
C LEU A 58 11.05 5.15 -6.14
N VAL A 59 10.60 5.20 -4.88
CA VAL A 59 9.42 4.48 -4.39
C VAL A 59 8.34 5.44 -3.93
N LEU A 60 7.11 5.21 -4.36
CA LEU A 60 5.92 5.85 -3.80
C LEU A 60 5.26 4.90 -2.79
N ASP A 61 5.29 5.24 -1.50
CA ASP A 61 4.48 4.59 -0.46
C ASP A 61 3.09 5.23 -0.47
N LEU A 62 2.14 4.56 -1.12
CA LEU A 62 0.76 5.05 -1.29
C LEU A 62 -0.16 4.46 -0.23
N ALA A 63 -1.03 5.29 0.34
CA ALA A 63 -1.79 5.01 1.55
C ALA A 63 -0.83 4.66 2.71
N CYS A 64 0.18 5.49 2.89
CA CYS A 64 1.30 5.24 3.80
C CYS A 64 0.91 5.25 5.28
N GLY A 65 -0.28 5.80 5.62
CA GLY A 65 -0.75 5.94 6.99
C GLY A 65 0.26 6.68 7.86
N ALA A 66 0.59 6.09 9.00
CA ALA A 66 1.59 6.62 9.93
C ALA A 66 3.05 6.35 9.51
N GLY A 67 3.31 5.90 8.29
CA GLY A 67 4.67 5.65 7.81
C GLY A 67 5.35 4.40 8.38
N ARG A 68 4.56 3.39 8.74
CA ARG A 68 5.03 2.16 9.40
C ARG A 68 6.23 1.50 8.70
N PHE A 69 6.31 1.57 7.38
CA PHE A 69 7.33 0.88 6.59
C PHE A 69 8.49 1.78 6.15
N TRP A 70 8.49 3.07 6.48
CA TRP A 70 9.58 3.98 6.09
C TRP A 70 10.95 3.57 6.64
N PRO A 71 11.08 3.09 7.92
CA PRO A 71 12.36 2.59 8.38
C PRO A 71 12.92 1.46 7.51
N LEU A 72 12.04 0.54 7.05
CA LEU A 72 12.41 -0.56 6.18
C LEU A 72 12.77 -0.08 4.75
N LEU A 73 11.95 0.81 4.17
CA LEU A 73 12.24 1.39 2.86
C LEU A 73 13.55 2.16 2.87
N ALA A 74 13.86 2.84 3.98
CA ALA A 74 15.07 3.62 4.18
C ALA A 74 16.34 2.76 4.45
N GLU A 75 16.24 1.45 4.62
CA GLU A 75 17.41 0.55 4.74
C GLU A 75 18.31 0.64 3.48
N HIS A 76 17.71 0.87 2.31
CA HIS A 76 18.47 1.15 1.10
C HIS A 76 18.90 2.63 1.08
N GLY A 77 20.20 2.90 1.21
CA GLY A 77 20.76 4.23 1.44
C GLY A 77 20.39 5.27 0.38
N ASN A 78 20.33 4.87 -0.89
CA ASN A 78 20.06 5.76 -2.04
C ASN A 78 18.58 5.79 -2.45
N ARG A 79 17.68 5.11 -1.73
CA ARG A 79 16.25 5.11 -2.07
C ARG A 79 15.62 6.45 -1.70
N VAL A 80 14.97 7.06 -2.68
CA VAL A 80 14.09 8.22 -2.50
C VAL A 80 12.69 7.71 -2.19
N ILE A 81 12.08 8.20 -1.12
CA ILE A 81 10.77 7.77 -0.66
C ILE A 81 9.81 8.96 -0.81
N LEU A 82 8.84 8.80 -1.69
CA LEU A 82 7.66 9.64 -1.74
C LEU A 82 6.57 8.92 -0.92
N ALA A 83 5.82 9.64 -0.11
CA ALA A 83 4.79 9.05 0.72
C ALA A 83 3.49 9.85 0.62
N ALA A 84 2.42 9.19 0.24
CA ALA A 84 1.12 9.81 0.04
C ALA A 84 0.01 9.09 0.81
N ASP A 85 -0.90 9.88 1.36
CA ASP A 85 -2.09 9.36 2.04
C ASP A 85 -3.28 10.29 1.78
N PRO A 86 -4.53 9.79 1.61
CA PRO A 86 -5.71 10.62 1.48
C PRO A 86 -6.06 11.37 2.78
N SER A 87 -5.61 10.86 3.95
CA SER A 87 -5.85 11.43 5.26
C SER A 87 -4.77 12.41 5.68
N GLN A 88 -5.10 13.69 5.80
CA GLN A 88 -4.18 14.69 6.34
C GLN A 88 -3.79 14.36 7.80
N GLY A 89 -4.73 13.84 8.59
CA GLY A 89 -4.47 13.46 9.98
C GLY A 89 -3.41 12.36 10.10
N MET A 90 -3.37 11.40 9.15
CA MET A 90 -2.35 10.35 9.11
C MET A 90 -0.97 10.94 8.76
N LEU A 91 -0.90 11.85 7.80
CA LEU A 91 0.34 12.53 7.43
C LEU A 91 0.90 13.37 8.59
N ASP A 92 0.04 14.07 9.33
CA ASP A 92 0.45 14.87 10.48
C ASP A 92 0.91 13.96 11.65
N HIS A 93 0.20 12.85 11.86
CA HIS A 93 0.63 11.83 12.82
C HIS A 93 2.00 11.26 12.45
N ALA A 94 2.22 10.91 11.20
CA ALA A 94 3.50 10.40 10.72
C ALA A 94 4.64 11.40 10.95
N ARG A 95 4.42 12.69 10.68
CA ARG A 95 5.42 13.74 10.93
C ARG A 95 5.84 13.85 12.39
N THR A 96 4.94 13.58 13.33
CA THR A 96 5.21 13.71 14.77
C THR A 96 5.84 12.46 15.38
N HIS A 97 5.73 11.30 14.73
CA HIS A 97 6.13 9.99 15.28
C HIS A 97 7.44 9.44 14.72
N HIS A 98 8.00 10.08 13.70
CA HIS A 98 9.28 9.66 13.12
C HIS A 98 10.41 10.64 13.44
N SER A 99 11.65 10.12 13.48
CA SER A 99 12.84 10.94 13.71
C SER A 99 13.08 11.91 12.53
N MET A 100 13.66 13.06 12.83
CA MET A 100 14.04 14.06 11.82
C MET A 100 14.93 13.48 10.72
N GLY A 101 15.86 12.56 11.08
CA GLY A 101 16.72 11.89 10.11
C GLY A 101 15.97 11.01 9.11
N LEU A 102 14.88 10.36 9.53
CA LEU A 102 14.03 9.59 8.63
C LEU A 102 13.15 10.52 7.79
N LEU A 103 12.55 11.53 8.42
CA LEU A 103 11.71 12.52 7.73
C LEU A 103 12.47 13.30 6.64
N ALA A 104 13.75 13.56 6.83
CA ALA A 104 14.59 14.19 5.81
C ALA A 104 14.73 13.35 4.52
N ARG A 105 14.38 12.07 4.55
CA ARG A 105 14.45 11.13 3.42
C ARG A 105 13.08 10.83 2.81
N VAL A 106 12.00 11.37 3.37
CA VAL A 106 10.63 11.10 2.95
C VAL A 106 9.95 12.39 2.56
N THR A 107 9.46 12.47 1.33
CA THR A 107 8.63 13.58 0.86
C THR A 107 7.17 13.22 1.01
N LEU A 108 6.47 13.95 1.90
CA LEU A 108 5.06 13.69 2.21
C LEU A 108 4.14 14.65 1.44
N PHE A 109 3.06 14.10 0.87
CA PHE A 109 2.00 14.88 0.26
C PHE A 109 0.64 14.18 0.40
N LYS A 110 -0.45 14.98 0.38
CA LYS A 110 -1.80 14.45 0.37
C LYS A 110 -2.18 14.05 -1.06
N SER A 111 -2.74 12.85 -1.25
CA SER A 111 -3.20 12.40 -2.56
C SER A 111 -4.36 11.42 -2.45
N SER A 112 -5.28 11.47 -3.41
CA SER A 112 -6.26 10.40 -3.62
C SER A 112 -5.57 9.14 -4.13
N VAL A 113 -6.12 7.97 -3.80
CA VAL A 113 -5.67 6.69 -4.36
C VAL A 113 -6.28 6.38 -5.73
N PHE A 114 -7.34 7.11 -6.11
CA PHE A 114 -8.01 7.00 -7.40
C PHE A 114 -7.44 7.98 -8.44
N THR A 115 -6.83 9.08 -7.98
CA THR A 115 -6.26 10.12 -8.83
C THR A 115 -5.00 10.65 -8.14
N ILE A 116 -3.86 10.06 -8.48
CA ILE A 116 -2.57 10.42 -7.89
C ILE A 116 -2.03 11.65 -8.63
N ASP A 117 -1.72 12.71 -7.89
CA ASP A 117 -1.18 13.96 -8.48
C ASP A 117 0.28 13.81 -8.92
N MET A 118 0.49 12.87 -9.84
CA MET A 118 1.78 12.55 -10.45
C MET A 118 1.61 12.20 -11.93
N PRO A 119 2.61 12.47 -12.78
CA PRO A 119 2.56 12.08 -14.19
C PRO A 119 2.62 10.55 -14.36
N GLU A 120 2.39 10.10 -15.59
CA GLU A 120 2.62 8.70 -15.97
C GLU A 120 4.09 8.33 -15.78
N ASN A 121 4.33 7.07 -15.37
CA ASN A 121 5.68 6.52 -15.20
C ASN A 121 6.58 7.38 -14.28
N ALA A 122 5.98 7.99 -13.25
CA ALA A 122 6.67 8.93 -12.36
C ALA A 122 7.66 8.24 -11.40
N VAL A 123 7.36 7.03 -10.96
CA VAL A 123 8.15 6.31 -9.94
C VAL A 123 8.52 4.91 -10.42
N ASP A 124 9.66 4.38 -9.96
CA ASP A 124 10.13 3.05 -10.33
C ASP A 124 9.21 1.96 -9.76
N CYS A 125 8.76 2.15 -8.52
CA CYS A 125 7.89 1.22 -7.83
C CYS A 125 6.84 1.96 -6.99
N ILE A 126 5.61 1.48 -7.01
CA ILE A 126 4.61 1.84 -6.00
C ILE A 126 4.60 0.74 -4.92
N PHE A 127 4.68 1.17 -3.67
CA PHE A 127 4.53 0.34 -2.49
C PHE A 127 3.21 0.70 -1.82
N CYS A 128 2.25 -0.24 -1.80
CA CYS A 128 0.87 0.00 -1.37
C CYS A 128 0.40 -1.10 -0.43
N MET A 129 0.69 -0.94 0.85
CA MET A 129 0.40 -1.94 1.86
C MET A 129 -0.92 -1.65 2.58
N GLN A 130 -1.76 -2.67 2.71
CA GLN A 130 -3.02 -2.66 3.47
C GLN A 130 -4.17 -1.82 2.88
N LEU A 131 -3.99 -1.07 1.79
CA LEU A 131 -5.06 -0.31 1.15
C LEU A 131 -6.20 -1.21 0.68
N PHE A 132 -5.89 -2.28 -0.04
CA PHE A 132 -6.87 -3.17 -0.66
C PHE A 132 -7.72 -3.95 0.36
N HIS A 133 -7.33 -3.94 1.63
CA HIS A 133 -8.12 -4.46 2.74
C HIS A 133 -9.39 -3.62 3.03
N HIS A 134 -9.44 -2.39 2.52
CA HIS A 134 -10.55 -1.46 2.69
C HIS A 134 -11.39 -1.30 1.41
N VAL A 135 -10.98 -1.89 0.28
CA VAL A 135 -11.66 -1.75 -1.02
C VAL A 135 -12.54 -2.96 -1.30
N ARG A 136 -13.84 -2.84 -1.01
CA ARG A 136 -14.82 -3.94 -1.19
C ARG A 136 -15.18 -4.16 -2.64
N ASP A 137 -15.44 -3.08 -3.33
CA ASP A 137 -15.93 -3.10 -4.69
C ASP A 137 -14.84 -3.48 -5.68
N SER A 138 -15.17 -4.37 -6.64
CA SER A 138 -14.23 -4.86 -7.65
C SER A 138 -13.87 -3.79 -8.68
N GLU A 139 -14.81 -2.91 -9.00
CA GLU A 139 -14.58 -1.83 -9.96
C GLU A 139 -13.70 -0.74 -9.36
N HIS A 140 -13.91 -0.43 -8.08
CA HIS A 140 -13.02 0.48 -7.34
C HIS A 140 -11.60 -0.09 -7.27
N ARG A 141 -11.44 -1.40 -6.98
CA ARG A 141 -10.11 -2.03 -7.00
C ARG A 141 -9.44 -1.92 -8.37
N LEU A 142 -10.20 -2.17 -9.42
CA LEU A 142 -9.68 -2.06 -10.79
C LEU A 142 -9.33 -0.62 -11.16
N ALA A 143 -10.14 0.36 -10.76
CA ALA A 143 -9.84 1.77 -10.98
C ALA A 143 -8.54 2.18 -10.28
N ILE A 144 -8.36 1.79 -9.02
CA ILE A 144 -7.10 2.02 -8.28
C ILE A 144 -5.93 1.34 -9.00
N LEU A 145 -6.06 0.05 -9.37
CA LEU A 145 -4.99 -0.67 -10.05
C LEU A 145 -4.56 -0.01 -11.36
N ARG A 146 -5.51 0.53 -12.14
CA ARG A 146 -5.22 1.29 -13.38
C ARG A 146 -4.46 2.58 -13.08
N GLU A 147 -4.80 3.26 -12.00
CA GLU A 147 -4.09 4.46 -11.58
C GLU A 147 -2.67 4.14 -11.09
N LEU A 148 -2.51 3.04 -10.34
CA LEU A 148 -1.19 2.54 -9.94
C LEU A 148 -0.35 2.14 -11.18
N HIS A 149 -0.99 1.54 -12.19
CA HIS A 149 -0.33 1.23 -13.46
C HIS A 149 0.12 2.49 -14.19
N ARG A 150 -0.72 3.52 -14.22
CA ARG A 150 -0.38 4.80 -14.86
C ARG A 150 0.88 5.42 -14.24
N VAL A 151 0.93 5.48 -12.91
CA VAL A 151 1.99 6.20 -12.18
C VAL A 151 3.28 5.39 -12.03
N SER A 152 3.19 4.06 -11.94
CA SER A 152 4.40 3.21 -11.86
C SER A 152 5.10 3.09 -13.21
N ARG A 153 6.43 3.05 -13.18
CA ARG A 153 7.28 2.79 -14.33
C ARG A 153 7.51 1.31 -14.56
N ASP A 154 7.74 0.55 -13.50
CA ASP A 154 8.14 -0.86 -13.60
C ASP A 154 7.33 -1.79 -12.68
N THR A 155 7.30 -1.53 -11.39
CA THR A 155 6.76 -2.50 -10.43
C THR A 155 5.73 -1.92 -9.46
N LEU A 156 4.91 -2.82 -8.92
CA LEU A 156 3.95 -2.55 -7.85
C LEU A 156 4.09 -3.65 -6.78
N ILE A 157 4.26 -3.26 -5.53
CA ILE A 157 4.20 -4.15 -4.36
C ILE A 157 2.95 -3.79 -3.58
N LEU A 158 2.04 -4.74 -3.41
CA LEU A 158 0.81 -4.53 -2.65
C LEU A 158 0.46 -5.70 -1.73
N SER A 159 -0.39 -5.46 -0.73
CA SER A 159 -0.93 -6.52 0.11
C SER A 159 -2.45 -6.55 0.11
N LEU A 160 -3.01 -7.77 0.18
CA LEU A 160 -4.45 -8.01 0.31
C LEU A 160 -4.74 -9.39 0.92
N PHE A 161 -5.99 -9.64 1.33
CA PHE A 161 -6.44 -10.95 1.80
C PHE A 161 -7.02 -11.75 0.64
N ILE A 162 -6.44 -12.94 0.36
CA ILE A 162 -6.89 -13.85 -0.70
C ILE A 162 -7.65 -15.08 -0.19
N LYS A 163 -7.80 -15.22 1.12
CA LYS A 163 -8.51 -16.35 1.73
C LYS A 163 -9.65 -15.83 2.61
N PRO A 164 -10.76 -16.56 2.68
CA PRO A 164 -11.84 -16.22 3.60
C PRO A 164 -11.30 -16.05 5.02
N SER A 165 -11.69 -14.95 5.65
CA SER A 165 -11.39 -14.69 7.05
C SER A 165 -12.60 -15.02 7.91
N GLN A 166 -12.40 -15.57 9.12
CA GLN A 166 -13.46 -15.70 10.11
C GLN A 166 -13.91 -14.33 10.65
N ASN A 167 -13.13 -13.28 10.43
CA ASN A 167 -13.52 -11.92 10.76
C ASN A 167 -14.36 -11.32 9.61
N PRO A 168 -15.68 -11.09 9.81
CA PRO A 168 -16.57 -10.57 8.78
C PRO A 168 -16.22 -9.12 8.34
N GLN A 169 -15.42 -8.41 9.11
CA GLN A 169 -14.94 -7.06 8.75
C GLN A 169 -13.80 -7.09 7.74
N ARG A 170 -13.14 -8.25 7.56
CA ARG A 170 -12.04 -8.36 6.60
C ARG A 170 -12.56 -8.64 5.21
N ILE A 171 -12.20 -7.78 4.28
CA ILE A 171 -12.48 -7.95 2.86
C ILE A 171 -11.45 -8.92 2.30
N TRP A 172 -11.94 -9.94 1.61
CA TRP A 172 -11.09 -10.90 0.92
C TRP A 172 -11.56 -11.08 -0.53
N VAL A 173 -10.67 -11.55 -1.36
CA VAL A 173 -10.93 -11.84 -2.78
C VAL A 173 -10.29 -13.19 -3.13
N THR A 174 -10.87 -13.93 -4.07
CA THR A 174 -10.25 -15.16 -4.54
C THR A 174 -8.97 -14.82 -5.33
N LYS A 175 -8.02 -15.76 -5.32
CA LYS A 175 -6.77 -15.59 -6.05
C LYS A 175 -7.02 -15.32 -7.53
N ASP A 176 -7.85 -16.14 -8.17
CA ASP A 176 -8.15 -16.03 -9.59
C ASP A 176 -8.81 -14.69 -9.94
N ALA A 177 -9.72 -14.22 -9.09
CA ALA A 177 -10.39 -12.93 -9.31
C ALA A 177 -9.42 -11.75 -9.21
N ILE A 178 -8.48 -11.77 -8.27
CA ILE A 178 -7.51 -10.67 -8.15
C ILE A 178 -6.44 -10.72 -9.23
N GLU A 179 -5.97 -11.91 -9.62
CA GLU A 179 -5.00 -12.06 -10.72
C GLU A 179 -5.62 -11.64 -12.06
N ALA A 180 -6.92 -11.90 -12.28
CA ALA A 180 -7.65 -11.38 -13.42
C ALA A 180 -7.70 -9.84 -13.41
N GLN A 181 -7.93 -9.21 -12.25
CA GLN A 181 -7.90 -7.75 -12.11
C GLN A 181 -6.49 -7.16 -12.34
N PHE A 182 -5.44 -7.83 -11.88
CA PHE A 182 -4.06 -7.41 -12.17
C PHE A 182 -3.79 -7.41 -13.66
N SER A 183 -4.14 -8.51 -14.34
CA SER A 183 -3.99 -8.63 -15.80
C SER A 183 -4.81 -7.57 -16.55
N GLN A 184 -6.07 -7.34 -16.13
CA GLN A 184 -6.96 -6.34 -16.74
C GLN A 184 -6.45 -4.91 -16.53
N ALA A 185 -5.69 -4.66 -15.46
CA ALA A 185 -5.02 -3.39 -15.19
C ALA A 185 -3.65 -3.26 -15.88
N GLY A 186 -3.19 -4.28 -16.61
CA GLY A 186 -1.91 -4.26 -17.31
C GLY A 186 -0.72 -4.75 -16.49
N PHE A 187 -0.95 -5.45 -15.38
CA PHE A 187 0.11 -6.03 -14.56
C PHE A 187 0.23 -7.55 -14.73
N SER A 188 1.45 -8.06 -14.60
CA SER A 188 1.75 -9.48 -14.45
C SER A 188 2.32 -9.77 -13.07
N VAL A 189 2.01 -10.95 -12.51
CA VAL A 189 2.50 -11.36 -11.19
C VAL A 189 3.92 -11.91 -11.30
N LEU A 190 4.89 -11.24 -10.67
CA LEU A 190 6.26 -11.74 -10.53
C LEU A 190 6.38 -12.71 -9.37
N LYS A 191 5.76 -12.37 -8.22
CA LYS A 191 5.85 -13.17 -7.00
C LYS A 191 4.69 -12.91 -6.07
N GLN A 192 4.29 -13.95 -5.35
CA GLN A 192 3.36 -13.88 -4.22
C GLN A 192 4.04 -14.46 -2.97
N TYR A 193 3.81 -13.82 -1.83
CA TYR A 193 4.25 -14.27 -0.52
C TYR A 193 3.08 -14.28 0.45
N ASP A 194 2.83 -15.39 1.12
CA ASP A 194 1.86 -15.49 2.20
C ASP A 194 2.53 -15.12 3.53
N VAL A 195 2.00 -14.12 4.21
CA VAL A 195 2.58 -13.63 5.48
C VAL A 195 2.55 -14.72 6.54
N LEU A 196 1.43 -15.45 6.68
CA LEU A 196 1.33 -16.65 7.50
C LEU A 196 0.70 -17.79 6.70
N PRO A 197 1.44 -18.84 6.35
CA PRO A 197 0.90 -20.00 5.64
C PRO A 197 -0.24 -20.64 6.44
N GLY A 198 -1.37 -20.90 5.77
CA GLY A 198 -2.53 -21.54 6.41
C GLY A 198 -3.44 -20.62 7.22
N HIS A 199 -3.06 -19.39 7.48
CA HIS A 199 -3.87 -18.40 8.21
C HIS A 199 -4.40 -17.29 7.30
N THR A 200 -5.42 -16.58 7.77
CA THR A 200 -6.04 -15.42 7.09
C THR A 200 -5.17 -14.15 7.15
N ALA A 201 -3.86 -14.30 7.32
CA ALA A 201 -2.91 -13.20 7.20
C ALA A 201 -2.73 -12.88 5.71
N GLY A 202 -2.66 -11.62 5.38
CA GLY A 202 -2.60 -11.14 4.00
C GLY A 202 -1.47 -11.75 3.16
N SER A 203 -1.63 -11.70 1.85
CA SER A 203 -0.59 -12.02 0.88
C SER A 203 0.03 -10.74 0.33
N ILE A 204 1.33 -10.76 0.08
CA ILE A 204 2.08 -9.69 -0.57
C ILE A 204 2.33 -10.11 -2.01
N PHE A 205 1.95 -9.27 -2.95
CA PHE A 205 2.19 -9.47 -4.38
C PHE A 205 3.25 -8.49 -4.87
N VAL A 206 4.13 -8.99 -5.71
CA VAL A 206 5.05 -8.19 -6.52
C VAL A 206 4.58 -8.31 -7.96
N LEU A 207 4.21 -7.20 -8.56
CA LEU A 207 3.67 -7.13 -9.90
C LEU A 207 4.64 -6.35 -10.78
N ARG A 208 4.69 -6.71 -12.06
CA ARG A 208 5.39 -5.96 -13.11
C ARG A 208 4.40 -5.30 -14.04
N LYS A 209 4.65 -4.06 -14.37
CA LYS A 209 3.93 -3.34 -15.40
C LYS A 209 4.18 -4.00 -16.76
N GLY A 210 3.10 -4.31 -17.47
CA GLY A 210 3.17 -4.73 -18.88
C GLY A 210 3.54 -3.56 -19.79
N SER A 211 4.10 -3.88 -20.92
CA SER A 211 4.48 -2.91 -21.98
C SER A 211 3.25 -2.28 -22.59
#